data_7b1dd6ba5ec4a70fdb079f85b6ac99ae
#
_entry.id   7b1dd6ba5ec4a70fdb079f85b6ac99ae
#
_cell.length_a   1.000
_cell.length_b   1.000
_cell.length_c   1.000
_cell.angle_alpha   90.00
_cell.angle_beta   90.00
_cell.angle_gamma   90.00
#
_symmetry.space_group_name_H-M   'P 1'
#
loop_
_entity.id
_entity.type
_entity.pdbx_description
1 polymer ?
#
loop_
_entity_poly.entity_id
_entity_poly.type
_entity_poly.pdbx_seq_one_letter_code
_entity_poly.pdbx_strand_id
1 'polypeptide(L)'
;MTTRLFLLILASVSLSALAQLALKVGTAGVAARRAAGVGQEIGGLVQSPMVIVGFGLYGVGAMLWLFVLGRAPLSLAYPYVGLGFILTMLAGAFFLNESVTATRIIGTLLIAGGCVLVARSA
;
A
#
# COMPACT_ATOMS: atom_id res chain seq x y z
N MET A 1 21.56 9.02 3.31
CA MET A 1 20.37 9.17 2.44
C MET A 1 20.09 10.67 2.26
N THR A 2 19.81 11.08 1.03
CA THR A 2 19.47 12.47 0.75
C THR A 2 18.00 12.76 1.08
N THR A 3 17.68 14.02 1.38
CA THR A 3 16.30 14.43 1.62
C THR A 3 15.41 14.15 0.39
N ARG A 4 15.94 14.36 -0.81
CA ARG A 4 15.20 14.09 -2.06
C ARG A 4 14.81 12.62 -2.19
N LEU A 5 15.74 11.73 -1.87
CA LEU A 5 15.49 10.28 -1.92
C LEU A 5 14.42 9.88 -0.89
N PHE A 6 14.52 10.41 0.31
CA PHE A 6 13.53 10.16 1.36
C PHE A 6 12.14 10.64 0.94
N LEU A 7 12.03 11.83 0.34
CA LEU A 7 10.76 12.35 -0.16
C LEU A 7 10.19 11.50 -1.29
N LEU A 8 11.04 10.98 -2.18
CA LEU A 8 10.60 10.05 -3.23
C LEU A 8 10.05 8.75 -2.63
N ILE A 9 10.70 8.22 -1.61
CA ILE A 9 10.23 7.03 -0.90
C ILE A 9 8.87 7.30 -0.25
N LEU A 10 8.73 8.41 0.45
CA LEU A 10 7.45 8.79 1.09
C LEU A 10 6.34 8.96 0.05
N ALA A 11 6.63 9.62 -1.07
CA ALA A 11 5.66 9.81 -2.14
C ALA A 11 5.22 8.46 -2.73
N SER A 12 6.17 7.58 -3.04
CA SER A 12 5.87 6.25 -3.58
C SER A 12 5.06 5.41 -2.62
N VAL A 13 5.45 5.36 -1.35
CA VAL A 13 4.75 4.59 -0.31
C VAL A 13 3.34 5.13 -0.08
N SER A 14 3.19 6.45 -0.04
CA SER A 14 1.89 7.10 0.14
C SER A 14 0.95 6.82 -1.03
N LEU A 15 1.45 6.88 -2.27
CA LEU A 15 0.68 6.53 -3.47
C LEU A 15 0.26 5.06 -3.44
N SER A 16 1.14 4.17 -3.01
CA SER A 16 0.81 2.76 -2.86
C SER A 16 -0.29 2.54 -1.83
N ALA A 17 -0.25 3.25 -0.70
CA ALA A 17 -1.29 3.16 0.32
C ALA A 17 -2.64 3.68 -0.20
N LEU A 18 -2.66 4.79 -0.92
CA LEU A 18 -3.86 5.32 -1.57
C LEU A 18 -4.39 4.34 -2.61
N ALA A 19 -3.50 3.73 -3.39
CA ALA A 19 -3.87 2.71 -4.37
C ALA A 19 -4.54 1.52 -3.69
N GLN A 20 -4.00 1.03 -2.58
CA GLN A 20 -4.58 -0.07 -1.81
C GLN A 20 -5.98 0.29 -1.31
N LEU A 21 -6.18 1.52 -0.82
CA LEU A 21 -7.48 2.00 -0.39
C LEU A 21 -8.49 2.00 -1.55
N ALA A 22 -8.09 2.52 -2.72
CA ALA A 22 -8.95 2.56 -3.90
C ALA A 22 -9.30 1.14 -4.39
N LEU A 23 -8.32 0.23 -4.41
CA LEU A 23 -8.54 -1.17 -4.78
C LEU A 23 -9.50 -1.85 -3.80
N LYS A 24 -9.36 -1.60 -2.50
CA LYS A 24 -10.25 -2.18 -1.49
C LYS A 24 -11.69 -1.69 -1.65
N VAL A 25 -11.87 -0.40 -1.89
CA VAL A 25 -13.20 0.16 -2.17
C VAL A 25 -13.80 -0.45 -3.44
N GLY A 26 -12.98 -0.61 -4.48
CA GLY A 26 -13.41 -1.25 -5.72
C GLY A 26 -13.84 -2.70 -5.55
N THR A 27 -13.09 -3.49 -4.75
CA THR A 27 -13.46 -4.89 -4.48
C THR A 27 -14.75 -4.99 -3.67
N ALA A 28 -14.97 -4.08 -2.74
CA ALA A 28 -16.23 -4.04 -1.98
C ALA A 28 -17.44 -3.81 -2.89
N GLY A 29 -17.30 -2.97 -3.92
CA GLY A 29 -18.35 -2.72 -4.90
C GLY A 29 -18.67 -3.93 -5.80
N VAL A 30 -17.80 -4.92 -5.87
CA VAL A 30 -17.94 -6.11 -6.71
C VAL A 30 -18.28 -7.37 -5.88
N ALA A 31 -18.35 -7.24 -4.56
CA ALA A 31 -18.53 -8.37 -3.65
C ALA A 31 -19.76 -9.22 -3.98
N ALA A 32 -20.86 -8.60 -4.42
CA ALA A 32 -22.10 -9.30 -4.78
C ALA A 32 -21.91 -10.25 -5.97
N ARG A 33 -20.93 -10.02 -6.82
CA ARG A 33 -20.66 -10.87 -8.00
C ARG A 33 -19.88 -12.14 -7.69
N ARG A 34 -19.33 -12.27 -6.48
CA ARG A 34 -18.58 -13.46 -6.07
C ARG A 34 -19.44 -14.72 -6.11
N ALA A 35 -20.71 -14.59 -5.72
CA ALA A 35 -21.65 -15.70 -5.73
C ALA A 35 -21.92 -16.22 -7.15
N ALA A 36 -21.74 -15.40 -8.18
CA ALA A 36 -21.96 -15.77 -9.58
C ALA A 36 -20.76 -16.47 -10.22
N GLY A 37 -19.61 -16.54 -9.50
CA GLY A 37 -18.39 -17.23 -9.95
C GLY A 37 -17.23 -16.28 -10.23
N VAL A 38 -16.03 -16.85 -10.37
CA VAL A 38 -14.78 -16.11 -10.55
C VAL A 38 -14.81 -15.24 -11.81
N GLY A 39 -15.38 -15.73 -12.90
CA GLY A 39 -15.46 -14.97 -14.15
C GLY A 39 -16.25 -13.67 -14.00
N GLN A 40 -17.37 -13.72 -13.28
CA GLN A 40 -18.19 -12.52 -13.01
C GLN A 40 -17.48 -11.55 -12.07
N GLU A 41 -16.79 -12.07 -11.07
CA GLU A 41 -16.00 -11.25 -10.16
C GLU A 41 -14.87 -10.51 -10.91
N ILE A 42 -14.09 -11.23 -11.72
CA ILE A 42 -13.02 -10.63 -12.53
C ILE A 42 -13.58 -9.56 -13.48
N GLY A 43 -14.69 -9.88 -14.18
CA GLY A 43 -15.33 -8.93 -15.09
C GLY A 43 -15.76 -7.65 -14.36
N GLY A 44 -16.31 -7.79 -13.15
CA GLY A 44 -16.67 -6.65 -12.31
C GLY A 44 -15.47 -5.81 -11.87
N LEU A 45 -14.38 -6.47 -11.47
CA LEU A 45 -13.15 -5.78 -11.06
C LEU A 45 -12.54 -4.97 -12.21
N VAL A 46 -12.47 -5.55 -13.40
CA VAL A 46 -11.92 -4.89 -14.60
C VAL A 46 -12.74 -3.64 -14.98
N GLN A 47 -14.06 -3.69 -14.75
CA GLN A 47 -14.96 -2.58 -15.09
C GLN A 47 -15.12 -1.55 -13.96
N SER A 48 -14.65 -1.85 -12.75
CA SER A 48 -14.79 -0.95 -11.59
C SER A 48 -13.93 0.31 -11.76
N PRO A 49 -14.52 1.53 -11.71
CA PRO A 49 -13.73 2.76 -11.79
C PRO A 49 -12.70 2.89 -10.65
N MET A 50 -13.05 2.45 -9.45
CA MET A 50 -12.14 2.52 -8.30
C MET A 50 -10.97 1.56 -8.43
N VAL A 51 -11.17 0.40 -9.03
CA VAL A 51 -10.08 -0.54 -9.32
C VAL A 51 -9.15 0.05 -10.38
N ILE A 52 -9.70 0.68 -11.42
CA ILE A 52 -8.91 1.34 -12.46
C ILE A 52 -8.08 2.48 -11.86
N VAL A 53 -8.69 3.32 -11.04
CA VAL A 53 -7.98 4.41 -10.32
C VAL A 53 -6.90 3.83 -9.42
N GLY A 54 -7.20 2.75 -8.69
CA GLY A 54 -6.23 2.08 -7.82
C GLY A 54 -5.01 1.57 -8.56
N PHE A 55 -5.20 0.91 -9.69
CA PHE A 55 -4.08 0.46 -10.53
C PHE A 55 -3.31 1.61 -11.15
N GLY A 56 -3.99 2.70 -11.52
CA GLY A 56 -3.33 3.92 -12.00
C GLY A 56 -2.41 4.53 -10.94
N LEU A 57 -2.92 4.68 -9.71
CA LEU A 57 -2.12 5.18 -8.59
C LEU A 57 -0.97 4.24 -8.26
N TYR A 58 -1.22 2.94 -8.28
CA TYR A 58 -0.19 1.93 -8.05
C TYR A 58 0.91 2.01 -9.11
N GLY A 59 0.53 2.18 -10.36
CA GLY A 59 1.48 2.33 -11.47
C GLY A 59 2.37 3.56 -11.31
N VAL A 60 1.80 4.71 -10.95
CA VAL A 60 2.55 5.94 -10.68
C VAL A 60 3.49 5.74 -9.49
N GLY A 61 3.02 5.12 -8.42
CA GLY A 61 3.84 4.79 -7.26
C GLY A 61 5.00 3.87 -7.62
N ALA A 62 4.74 2.87 -8.47
CA ALA A 62 5.77 1.94 -8.95
C ALA A 62 6.83 2.64 -9.80
N MET A 63 6.43 3.61 -10.64
CA MET A 63 7.37 4.41 -11.42
C MET A 63 8.27 5.23 -10.52
N LEU A 64 7.72 5.87 -9.49
CA LEU A 64 8.53 6.58 -8.48
C LEU A 64 9.46 5.63 -7.76
N TRP A 65 8.99 4.43 -7.44
CA TRP A 65 9.81 3.40 -6.78
C TRP A 65 11.00 2.98 -7.64
N LEU A 66 10.85 2.92 -8.96
CA LEU A 66 11.97 2.64 -9.86
C LEU A 66 13.08 3.69 -9.71
N PHE A 67 12.71 4.96 -9.57
CA PHE A 67 13.71 6.01 -9.31
C PHE A 67 14.42 5.82 -7.97
N VAL A 68 13.71 5.34 -6.96
CA VAL A 68 14.31 5.01 -5.66
C VAL A 68 15.30 3.86 -5.81
N LEU A 69 14.89 2.77 -6.47
CA LEU A 69 15.72 1.58 -6.66
C LEU A 69 16.99 1.88 -7.48
N GLY A 70 16.91 2.84 -8.40
CA GLY A 70 18.08 3.27 -9.16
C GLY A 70 19.10 4.07 -8.34
N ARG A 71 18.74 4.50 -7.13
CA ARG A 71 19.57 5.39 -6.29
C ARG A 71 19.92 4.83 -4.92
N ALA A 72 19.29 3.75 -4.51
CA ALA A 72 19.48 3.15 -3.19
C ALA A 72 19.53 1.63 -3.29
N PRO A 73 20.32 0.97 -2.44
CA PRO A 73 20.29 -0.49 -2.33
C PRO A 73 18.89 -0.99 -1.95
N LEU A 74 18.47 -2.10 -2.50
CA LEU A 74 17.18 -2.71 -2.21
C LEU A 74 17.01 -2.99 -0.71
N SER A 75 18.06 -3.49 -0.08
CA SER A 75 18.06 -3.80 1.36
C SER A 75 17.88 -2.58 2.25
N LEU A 76 18.22 -1.38 1.75
CA LEU A 76 18.01 -0.12 2.46
C LEU A 76 16.65 0.49 2.13
N ALA A 77 16.25 0.47 0.85
CA ALA A 77 15.01 1.10 0.40
C ALA A 77 13.78 0.32 0.85
N TYR A 78 13.82 -0.99 0.78
CA TYR A 78 12.65 -1.83 1.03
C TYR A 78 12.09 -1.73 2.46
N PRO A 79 12.92 -1.60 3.53
CA PRO A 79 12.39 -1.40 4.88
C PRO A 79 11.47 -0.19 5.04
N TYR A 80 11.64 0.85 4.21
CA TYR A 80 10.75 2.02 4.24
C TYR A 80 9.33 1.69 3.77
N VAL A 81 9.12 0.58 3.08
CA VAL A 81 7.78 0.06 2.75
C VAL A 81 6.99 -0.24 4.04
N GLY A 82 7.67 -0.47 5.15
CA GLY A 82 7.04 -0.62 6.46
C GLY A 82 6.19 0.57 6.87
N LEU A 83 6.51 1.77 6.40
CA LEU A 83 5.65 2.94 6.59
C LEU A 83 4.28 2.74 5.93
N GLY A 84 4.24 2.02 4.81
CA GLY A 84 3.00 1.68 4.13
C GLY A 84 2.08 0.82 4.98
N PHE A 85 2.61 -0.05 5.82
CA PHE A 85 1.80 -0.87 6.72
C PHE A 85 1.03 0.00 7.73
N ILE A 86 1.68 1.02 8.27
CA ILE A 86 1.02 1.98 9.17
C ILE A 86 -0.05 2.76 8.41
N LEU A 87 0.29 3.28 7.23
CA LEU A 87 -0.63 4.07 6.42
C LEU A 87 -1.86 3.25 6.01
N THR A 88 -1.68 1.99 5.58
CA THR A 88 -2.79 1.13 5.19
C THR A 88 -3.65 0.73 6.38
N MET A 89 -3.04 0.49 7.54
CA MET A 89 -3.80 0.21 8.76
C MET A 89 -4.68 1.41 9.16
N LEU A 90 -4.11 2.62 9.11
CA LEU A 90 -4.85 3.85 9.41
C LEU A 90 -5.96 4.08 8.38
N ALA A 91 -5.69 3.86 7.11
CA ALA A 91 -6.69 4.00 6.06
C ALA A 91 -7.85 3.02 6.25
N GLY A 92 -7.56 1.77 6.59
CA GLY A 92 -8.58 0.77 6.89
C GLY A 92 -9.45 1.17 8.08
N ALA A 93 -8.81 1.66 9.14
CA ALA A 93 -9.52 2.06 10.36
C ALA A 93 -10.40 3.30 10.15
N PHE A 94 -9.88 4.33 9.49
CA PHE A 94 -10.56 5.63 9.39
C PHE A 94 -11.50 5.75 8.19
N PHE A 95 -11.13 5.18 7.04
CA PHE A 95 -11.94 5.31 5.82
C PHE A 95 -12.86 4.13 5.57
N LEU A 96 -12.47 2.93 5.97
CA LEU A 96 -13.23 1.71 5.73
C LEU A 96 -13.94 1.20 6.98
N ASN A 97 -13.80 1.87 8.13
CA ASN A 97 -14.37 1.48 9.41
C ASN A 97 -14.04 0.03 9.79
N GLU A 98 -12.86 -0.45 9.39
CA GLU A 98 -12.40 -1.77 9.78
C GLU A 98 -12.06 -1.79 11.27
N SER A 99 -12.38 -2.91 11.94
CA SER A 99 -12.00 -3.08 13.34
C SER A 99 -10.49 -3.36 13.43
N VAL A 100 -9.79 -2.52 14.19
CA VAL A 100 -8.35 -2.68 14.43
C VAL A 100 -8.15 -3.17 15.86
N THR A 101 -7.75 -4.42 15.98
CA THR A 101 -7.51 -5.05 17.28
C THR A 101 -6.17 -4.59 17.86
N ALA A 102 -6.03 -4.72 19.20
CA ALA A 102 -4.75 -4.45 19.86
C ALA A 102 -3.61 -5.30 19.26
N THR A 103 -3.90 -6.54 18.91
CA THR A 103 -2.92 -7.45 18.26
C THR A 103 -2.43 -6.90 16.93
N ARG A 104 -3.33 -6.34 16.11
CA ARG A 104 -2.96 -5.71 14.84
C ARG A 104 -2.08 -4.49 15.05
N ILE A 105 -2.42 -3.65 16.01
CA ILE A 105 -1.62 -2.46 16.34
C ILE A 105 -0.21 -2.88 16.78
N ILE A 106 -0.12 -3.82 17.72
CA ILE A 106 1.17 -4.30 18.23
C ILE A 106 2.00 -4.93 17.11
N GLY A 107 1.39 -5.80 16.29
CA GLY A 107 2.08 -6.44 15.17
C GLY A 107 2.58 -5.42 14.15
N THR A 108 1.77 -4.44 13.79
CA THR A 108 2.16 -3.38 12.85
C THR A 108 3.30 -2.53 13.41
N LEU A 109 3.26 -2.19 14.68
CA LEU A 109 4.33 -1.44 15.34
C LEU A 109 5.63 -2.24 15.41
N LEU A 110 5.56 -3.56 15.63
CA LEU A 110 6.73 -4.43 15.60
C LEU A 110 7.36 -4.48 14.21
N ILE A 111 6.55 -4.58 13.18
CA ILE A 111 7.03 -4.55 11.78
C ILE A 111 7.70 -3.20 11.49
N ALA A 112 7.06 -2.10 11.83
CA ALA A 112 7.61 -0.77 11.64
C ALA A 112 8.90 -0.57 12.42
N GLY A 113 8.96 -1.04 13.67
CA GLY A 113 10.16 -1.00 14.50
C GLY A 113 11.32 -1.79 13.89
N GLY A 114 11.02 -2.99 13.37
CA GLY A 114 12.00 -3.80 12.64
C GLY A 114 12.52 -3.09 11.40
N CYS A 115 11.65 -2.45 10.64
CA CYS A 115 12.04 -1.66 9.46
C CYS A 115 12.96 -0.50 9.84
N VAL A 116 12.68 0.20 10.93
CA VAL A 116 13.54 1.29 11.43
C VAL A 116 14.93 0.76 11.80
N LEU A 117 15.01 -0.39 12.48
CA LEU A 117 16.29 -1.01 12.83
C LEU A 117 17.12 -1.33 11.59
N VAL A 118 16.50 -1.93 10.57
CA VAL A 118 17.18 -2.24 9.32
C VAL A 118 17.65 -0.97 8.60
N ALA A 119 16.82 0.05 8.56
CA ALA A 119 17.17 1.33 7.95
C ALA A 119 18.37 2.00 8.65
N ARG A 120 18.45 1.85 9.96
CA ARG A 120 19.56 2.40 10.76
C ARG A 120 20.84 1.60 10.65
N SER A 121 20.77 0.38 10.20
CA SER A 121 21.95 -0.49 10.05
C SER A 121 22.78 -0.17 8.80
N ALA A 122 22.29 0.72 7.98
CA ALA A 122 22.95 1.10 6.72
C ALA A 122 24.14 2.07 6.93
#